data_9b6dddbbe851979abb717d1fbdeb2d96
#
_entry.id   9b6dddbbe851979abb717d1fbdeb2d96
#
_cell.length_a   1.000
_cell.length_b   1.000
_cell.length_c   1.000
_cell.angle_alpha   90.00
_cell.angle_beta   90.00
_cell.angle_gamma   90.00
#
_symmetry.space_group_name_H-M   'P 1'
#
loop_
_entity.id
_entity.type
_entity.pdbx_description
1 polymer ?
#
loop_
_entity_poly.entity_id
_entity_poly.type
_entity_poly.pdbx_seq_one_letter_code
_entity_poly.pdbx_strand_id
1 'polypeptide(L)'
;MFCGNCGNEVESGSTFCPVCGSPVEASNKKGVDSKKVGKLIAIVVAVVAIVIVATVGLKVYSYIKSKPTDKQLELAVNNYQNGGIVTTDGKWLYYNDNGLCKVLLKDGSKQTSVSDEVTPEKMFYAGNSIFYYKFPGIYKAQADKWKENDLKLSVFTEDCFQTDGKNYYVTGQGNSDDSGVYSVSVSNEKKRTQISDIHPTRLLMYKDYIYIQSGFDSINDMPNENFGTWRISKDGKNKIDLMGFCPSYMVFSG
;
A
#
# COMPACT_ATOMS: atom_id res chain seq x y z
N MET A 1 -21.78 -33.59 -53.73
CA MET A 1 -22.54 -33.24 -52.50
C MET A 1 -23.69 -34.21 -52.32
N PHE A 2 -24.29 -34.25 -51.12
CA PHE A 2 -25.37 -35.18 -50.85
C PHE A 2 -26.72 -34.49 -50.85
N CYS A 3 -27.74 -35.17 -51.37
CA CYS A 3 -29.12 -34.67 -51.37
C CYS A 3 -29.68 -34.63 -49.95
N GLY A 4 -30.15 -33.45 -49.48
CA GLY A 4 -30.71 -33.28 -48.13
C GLY A 4 -32.01 -34.05 -47.88
N ASN A 5 -32.68 -34.56 -48.92
CA ASN A 5 -33.93 -35.29 -48.81
C ASN A 5 -33.75 -36.83 -48.82
N CYS A 6 -32.88 -37.36 -49.68
CA CYS A 6 -32.70 -38.82 -49.82
C CYS A 6 -31.28 -39.32 -49.48
N GLY A 7 -30.35 -38.45 -49.17
CA GLY A 7 -28.98 -38.80 -48.79
C GLY A 7 -28.07 -39.31 -49.93
N ASN A 8 -28.55 -39.41 -51.16
CA ASN A 8 -27.77 -39.87 -52.31
C ASN A 8 -26.79 -38.80 -52.77
N GLU A 9 -25.66 -39.22 -53.33
CA GLU A 9 -24.65 -38.29 -53.86
C GLU A 9 -25.16 -37.63 -55.15
N VAL A 10 -24.96 -36.30 -55.24
CA VAL A 10 -25.37 -35.49 -56.36
C VAL A 10 -24.16 -34.72 -56.86
N GLU A 11 -24.01 -34.66 -58.19
CA GLU A 11 -22.92 -33.92 -58.82
C GLU A 11 -22.98 -32.43 -58.44
N SER A 12 -21.79 -31.82 -58.24
CA SER A 12 -21.68 -30.42 -57.92
C SER A 12 -22.21 -29.54 -59.06
N GLY A 13 -23.22 -28.71 -58.76
CA GLY A 13 -23.89 -27.85 -59.75
C GLY A 13 -25.23 -28.33 -60.24
N SER A 14 -25.70 -29.56 -59.85
CA SER A 14 -27.06 -30.04 -60.18
C SER A 14 -28.09 -29.24 -59.39
N THR A 15 -29.14 -28.81 -60.07
CA THR A 15 -30.29 -28.10 -59.47
C THR A 15 -31.32 -29.00 -58.85
N PHE A 16 -31.33 -30.30 -59.25
CA PHE A 16 -32.22 -31.33 -58.76
C PHE A 16 -31.47 -32.64 -58.50
N CYS A 17 -31.93 -33.43 -57.55
CA CYS A 17 -31.42 -34.74 -57.27
C CYS A 17 -31.91 -35.73 -58.34
N PRO A 18 -30.99 -36.45 -59.05
CA PRO A 18 -31.41 -37.41 -60.10
C PRO A 18 -32.16 -38.61 -59.54
N VAL A 19 -32.09 -38.88 -58.24
CA VAL A 19 -32.69 -40.03 -57.60
C VAL A 19 -34.10 -39.74 -57.06
N CYS A 20 -34.32 -38.59 -56.43
CA CYS A 20 -35.60 -38.31 -55.81
C CYS A 20 -36.30 -37.07 -56.35
N GLY A 21 -35.70 -36.33 -57.30
CA GLY A 21 -36.27 -35.16 -57.93
C GLY A 21 -36.32 -33.92 -57.05
N SER A 22 -35.84 -33.99 -55.80
CA SER A 22 -35.84 -32.85 -54.91
C SER A 22 -34.85 -31.76 -55.34
N PRO A 23 -35.18 -30.46 -55.22
CA PRO A 23 -34.24 -29.40 -55.54
C PRO A 23 -33.02 -29.45 -54.58
N VAL A 24 -31.84 -29.31 -55.14
CA VAL A 24 -30.58 -29.20 -54.39
C VAL A 24 -30.19 -27.75 -54.29
N GLU A 25 -30.39 -27.16 -53.14
CA GLU A 25 -29.94 -25.79 -52.92
C GLU A 25 -28.41 -25.73 -53.01
N ALA A 26 -27.89 -25.02 -53.97
CA ALA A 26 -26.48 -24.68 -54.02
C ALA A 26 -26.19 -23.81 -52.78
N SER A 27 -25.51 -24.39 -51.81
CA SER A 27 -25.03 -23.67 -50.61
C SER A 27 -24.10 -22.54 -51.05
N ASN A 28 -24.69 -21.38 -51.28
CA ASN A 28 -23.97 -20.16 -51.55
C ASN A 28 -23.37 -19.70 -50.23
N LYS A 29 -22.33 -20.39 -49.76
CA LYS A 29 -21.48 -19.86 -48.71
C LYS A 29 -20.82 -18.61 -49.29
N LYS A 30 -21.41 -17.43 -49.03
CA LYS A 30 -20.72 -16.15 -49.22
C LYS A 30 -19.42 -16.25 -48.47
N GLY A 31 -18.32 -16.44 -49.17
CA GLY A 31 -17.00 -16.48 -48.59
C GLY A 31 -16.79 -15.19 -47.82
N VAL A 32 -16.62 -15.27 -46.50
CA VAL A 32 -16.28 -14.14 -45.69
C VAL A 32 -14.94 -13.62 -46.24
N ASP A 33 -14.91 -12.34 -46.69
CA ASP A 33 -13.75 -11.70 -47.26
C ASP A 33 -12.63 -11.71 -46.23
N SER A 34 -11.68 -12.63 -46.36
CA SER A 34 -10.61 -12.87 -45.40
C SER A 34 -9.76 -11.60 -45.17
N LYS A 35 -9.69 -10.70 -46.14
CA LYS A 35 -8.98 -9.43 -46.02
C LYS A 35 -9.73 -8.46 -45.07
N LYS A 36 -11.07 -8.46 -45.10
CA LYS A 36 -11.89 -7.65 -44.18
C LYS A 36 -11.82 -8.16 -42.75
N VAL A 37 -11.86 -9.51 -42.60
CA VAL A 37 -11.71 -10.14 -41.27
C VAL A 37 -10.33 -9.89 -40.70
N GLY A 38 -9.26 -9.98 -41.47
CA GLY A 38 -7.90 -9.69 -41.05
C GLY A 38 -7.72 -8.23 -40.57
N LYS A 39 -8.31 -7.28 -41.30
CA LYS A 39 -8.30 -5.85 -40.89
C LYS A 39 -9.06 -5.63 -39.57
N LEU A 40 -10.23 -6.28 -39.42
CA LEU A 40 -11.02 -6.16 -38.19
C LEU A 40 -10.27 -6.72 -36.99
N ILE A 41 -9.67 -7.90 -37.13
CA ILE A 41 -8.83 -8.51 -36.09
C ILE A 41 -7.66 -7.59 -35.72
N ALA A 42 -6.95 -7.02 -36.71
CA ALA A 42 -5.85 -6.09 -36.45
C ALA A 42 -6.30 -4.85 -35.66
N ILE A 43 -7.47 -4.29 -35.97
CA ILE A 43 -8.04 -3.15 -35.24
C ILE A 43 -8.37 -3.57 -33.78
N VAL A 44 -9.01 -4.72 -33.60
CA VAL A 44 -9.36 -5.20 -32.26
C VAL A 44 -8.11 -5.43 -31.42
N VAL A 45 -7.06 -6.06 -31.99
CA VAL A 45 -5.78 -6.26 -31.30
C VAL A 45 -5.14 -4.92 -30.92
N ALA A 46 -5.15 -3.95 -31.83
CA ALA A 46 -4.61 -2.63 -31.55
C ALA A 46 -5.37 -1.92 -30.42
N VAL A 47 -6.71 -1.96 -30.43
CA VAL A 47 -7.54 -1.38 -29.36
C VAL A 47 -7.27 -2.07 -28.01
N VAL A 48 -7.21 -3.39 -28.00
CA VAL A 48 -6.89 -4.15 -26.77
C VAL A 48 -5.51 -3.78 -26.24
N ALA A 49 -4.50 -3.68 -27.12
CA ALA A 49 -3.15 -3.25 -26.73
C ALA A 49 -3.15 -1.84 -26.11
N ILE A 50 -3.88 -0.89 -26.73
CA ILE A 50 -4.00 0.48 -26.18
C ILE A 50 -4.66 0.47 -24.80
N VAL A 51 -5.73 -0.30 -24.61
CA VAL A 51 -6.42 -0.42 -23.32
C VAL A 51 -5.50 -1.01 -22.26
N ILE A 52 -4.72 -2.04 -22.59
CA ILE A 52 -3.74 -2.64 -21.67
C ILE A 52 -2.68 -1.61 -21.30
N VAL A 53 -2.10 -0.90 -22.26
CA VAL A 53 -1.07 0.13 -21.99
C VAL A 53 -1.65 1.25 -21.13
N ALA A 54 -2.86 1.71 -21.42
CA ALA A 54 -3.53 2.74 -20.63
C ALA A 54 -3.80 2.28 -19.19
N THR A 55 -4.31 1.06 -19.00
CA THR A 55 -4.62 0.51 -17.67
C THR A 55 -3.35 0.27 -16.84
N VAL A 56 -2.29 -0.25 -17.46
CA VAL A 56 -0.99 -0.42 -16.81
C VAL A 56 -0.39 0.95 -16.49
N GLY A 57 -0.42 1.89 -17.43
CA GLY A 57 0.06 3.27 -17.23
C GLY A 57 -0.64 3.98 -16.07
N LEU A 58 -1.98 3.87 -15.99
CA LEU A 58 -2.75 4.42 -14.87
C LEU A 58 -2.39 3.78 -13.52
N LYS A 59 -2.19 2.46 -13.48
CA LYS A 59 -1.75 1.76 -12.26
C LYS A 59 -0.35 2.17 -11.83
N VAL A 60 0.59 2.26 -12.77
CA VAL A 60 1.96 2.73 -12.50
C VAL A 60 1.94 4.18 -12.04
N TYR A 61 1.18 5.04 -12.69
CA TYR A 61 1.04 6.44 -12.29
C TYR A 61 0.45 6.58 -10.86
N SER A 62 -0.62 5.84 -10.56
CA SER A 62 -1.21 5.84 -9.22
C SER A 62 -0.24 5.30 -8.16
N TYR A 63 0.53 4.26 -8.50
CA TYR A 63 1.56 3.69 -7.63
C TYR A 63 2.70 4.69 -7.35
N ILE A 64 3.19 5.39 -8.39
CA ILE A 64 4.23 6.42 -8.21
C ILE A 64 3.70 7.58 -7.36
N LYS A 65 2.48 8.04 -7.65
CA LYS A 65 1.84 9.15 -6.91
C LYS A 65 1.51 8.79 -5.46
N SER A 66 1.28 7.51 -5.15
CA SER A 66 1.01 7.04 -3.79
C SER A 66 2.28 6.85 -2.94
N LYS A 67 3.47 6.91 -3.55
CA LYS A 67 4.72 6.87 -2.78
C LYS A 67 4.95 8.22 -2.12
N PRO A 68 5.20 8.26 -0.81
CA PRO A 68 5.60 9.49 -0.15
C PRO A 68 6.94 9.96 -0.73
N THR A 69 7.07 11.27 -0.91
CA THR A 69 8.37 11.89 -1.21
C THR A 69 9.22 11.93 0.06
N ASP A 70 10.54 12.03 -0.07
CA ASP A 70 11.44 12.14 1.08
C ASP A 70 11.05 13.31 2.00
N LYS A 71 10.66 14.44 1.41
CA LYS A 71 10.16 15.61 2.17
C LYS A 71 8.86 15.32 2.93
N GLN A 72 7.93 14.57 2.34
CA GLN A 72 6.70 14.17 3.03
C GLN A 72 7.00 13.21 4.19
N LEU A 73 7.93 12.28 4.01
CA LEU A 73 8.36 11.38 5.08
C LEU A 73 9.05 12.15 6.21
N GLU A 74 9.93 13.09 5.87
CA GLU A 74 10.60 13.94 6.86
C GLU A 74 9.59 14.75 7.69
N LEU A 75 8.61 15.39 7.04
CA LEU A 75 7.54 16.11 7.71
C LEU A 75 6.67 15.17 8.57
N ALA A 76 6.34 13.98 8.06
CA ALA A 76 5.55 13.01 8.78
C ALA A 76 6.27 12.50 10.04
N VAL A 77 7.56 12.20 9.93
CA VAL A 77 8.40 11.78 11.05
C VAL A 77 8.50 12.89 12.09
N ASN A 78 8.79 14.11 11.67
CA ASN A 78 8.88 15.26 12.58
C ASN A 78 7.56 15.52 13.30
N ASN A 79 6.43 15.44 12.59
CA ASN A 79 5.12 15.60 13.20
C ASN A 79 4.82 14.48 14.21
N TYR A 80 5.10 13.23 13.85
CA TYR A 80 4.89 12.09 14.73
C TYR A 80 5.72 12.18 16.01
N GLN A 81 6.98 12.61 15.89
CA GLN A 81 7.89 12.84 17.02
C GLN A 81 7.41 13.95 17.95
N ASN A 82 6.72 14.97 17.42
CA ASN A 82 6.16 16.08 18.18
C ASN A 82 4.73 15.82 18.69
N GLY A 83 4.36 14.57 18.87
CA GLY A 83 3.08 14.17 19.45
C GLY A 83 2.07 13.62 18.44
N GLY A 84 2.22 13.93 17.15
CA GLY A 84 1.39 13.34 16.08
C GLY A 84 -0.12 13.57 16.18
N ILE A 85 -0.54 14.58 16.95
CA ILE A 85 -1.97 14.88 17.20
C ILE A 85 -2.68 15.47 15.98
N VAL A 86 -1.92 15.99 15.03
CA VAL A 86 -2.42 16.51 13.77
C VAL A 86 -1.54 16.03 12.61
N THR A 87 -2.12 15.93 11.40
CA THR A 87 -1.36 15.64 10.19
C THR A 87 -2.01 16.32 8.98
N THR A 88 -1.30 16.40 7.86
CA THR A 88 -1.81 17.07 6.66
C THR A 88 -1.36 16.39 5.38
N ASP A 89 -2.23 16.41 4.37
CA ASP A 89 -1.93 16.04 2.99
C ASP A 89 -1.53 17.26 2.11
N GLY A 90 -1.37 18.43 2.74
CA GLY A 90 -1.11 19.71 2.08
C GLY A 90 -2.38 20.49 1.68
N LYS A 91 -3.54 19.85 1.71
CA LYS A 91 -4.85 20.46 1.45
C LYS A 91 -5.75 20.45 2.67
N TRP A 92 -5.78 19.32 3.37
CA TRP A 92 -6.56 19.09 4.57
C TRP A 92 -5.65 18.95 5.78
N LEU A 93 -6.06 19.51 6.89
CA LEU A 93 -5.54 19.22 8.23
C LEU A 93 -6.45 18.17 8.85
N TYR A 94 -5.86 17.07 9.31
CA TYR A 94 -6.53 15.98 10.00
C TYR A 94 -6.20 16.07 11.49
N TYR A 95 -7.19 15.87 12.34
CA TYR A 95 -7.06 15.97 13.79
C TYR A 95 -8.09 15.09 14.50
N ASN A 96 -7.86 14.80 15.77
CA ASN A 96 -8.79 14.07 16.61
C ASN A 96 -9.67 15.04 17.40
N ASP A 97 -10.98 14.91 17.25
CA ASP A 97 -12.01 15.62 18.03
C ASP A 97 -13.19 14.67 18.26
N ASN A 98 -13.07 13.78 19.27
CA ASN A 98 -13.98 12.66 19.53
C ASN A 98 -14.22 11.77 18.30
N GLY A 99 -13.24 11.67 17.43
CA GLY A 99 -13.23 11.02 16.15
C GLY A 99 -12.20 11.65 15.23
N LEU A 100 -11.92 11.02 14.11
CA LEU A 100 -11.04 11.62 13.12
C LEU A 100 -11.80 12.66 12.30
N CYS A 101 -11.35 13.90 12.40
CA CYS A 101 -11.90 15.05 11.69
C CYS A 101 -10.90 15.62 10.70
N LYS A 102 -11.39 16.41 9.73
CA LYS A 102 -10.56 17.20 8.84
C LYS A 102 -11.14 18.59 8.59
N VAL A 103 -10.26 19.52 8.28
CA VAL A 103 -10.58 20.91 7.95
C VAL A 103 -9.67 21.39 6.82
N LEU A 104 -10.11 22.34 6.00
CA LEU A 104 -9.24 22.91 4.97
C LEU A 104 -8.05 23.63 5.63
N LEU A 105 -6.84 23.24 5.28
CA LEU A 105 -5.60 23.80 5.82
C LEU A 105 -5.48 25.31 5.55
N LYS A 106 -6.03 25.78 4.40
CA LYS A 106 -5.88 27.15 3.96
C LYS A 106 -6.54 28.17 4.88
N ASP A 107 -7.71 27.87 5.41
CA ASP A 107 -8.58 28.86 6.06
C ASP A 107 -9.41 28.29 7.23
N GLY A 108 -9.22 27.02 7.55
CA GLY A 108 -9.98 26.34 8.61
C GLY A 108 -11.44 26.07 8.28
N SER A 109 -11.87 26.31 7.05
CA SER A 109 -13.25 26.04 6.64
C SER A 109 -13.51 24.57 6.31
N LYS A 110 -14.78 24.23 6.05
CA LYS A 110 -15.22 22.88 5.65
C LYS A 110 -14.83 21.79 6.63
N GLN A 111 -15.00 22.05 7.93
CA GLN A 111 -14.85 21.02 8.94
C GLN A 111 -15.80 19.86 8.64
N THR A 112 -15.27 18.64 8.68
CA THR A 112 -16.01 17.43 8.35
C THR A 112 -15.46 16.26 9.19
N SER A 113 -16.39 15.47 9.79
CA SER A 113 -16.01 14.18 10.34
C SER A 113 -15.54 13.26 9.21
N VAL A 114 -14.46 12.54 9.43
CA VAL A 114 -13.92 11.49 8.56
C VAL A 114 -14.36 10.13 9.08
N SER A 115 -14.32 9.94 10.39
CA SER A 115 -14.77 8.73 11.08
C SER A 115 -15.06 9.05 12.54
N ASP A 116 -16.25 8.71 13.00
CA ASP A 116 -16.65 8.86 14.40
C ASP A 116 -16.24 7.62 15.24
N GLU A 117 -15.82 6.52 14.59
CA GLU A 117 -15.42 5.28 15.24
C GLU A 117 -13.94 5.24 15.61
N VAL A 118 -13.16 6.17 15.08
CA VAL A 118 -11.70 6.18 15.21
C VAL A 118 -11.24 7.41 15.96
N THR A 119 -10.64 7.21 17.11
CA THR A 119 -9.99 8.24 17.92
C THR A 119 -8.48 8.02 17.91
N PRO A 120 -7.76 8.50 16.90
CA PRO A 120 -6.32 8.29 16.80
C PRO A 120 -5.59 9.05 17.90
N GLU A 121 -4.69 8.36 18.61
CA GLU A 121 -3.83 8.98 19.62
C GLU A 121 -2.66 9.73 18.97
N LYS A 122 -2.06 9.10 17.94
CA LYS A 122 -1.03 9.70 17.08
C LYS A 122 -1.31 9.35 15.63
N MET A 123 -1.03 10.28 14.75
CA MET A 123 -1.23 10.07 13.32
C MET A 123 -0.17 10.76 12.47
N PHE A 124 0.07 10.25 11.28
CA PHE A 124 0.84 10.92 10.23
C PHE A 124 0.33 10.55 8.84
N TYR A 125 0.48 11.47 7.91
CA TYR A 125 0.10 11.30 6.53
C TYR A 125 1.32 10.96 5.68
N ALA A 126 1.25 9.86 4.94
CA ALA A 126 2.26 9.49 3.96
C ALA A 126 1.63 8.72 2.79
N GLY A 127 1.97 9.07 1.58
CA GLY A 127 1.59 8.34 0.38
C GLY A 127 0.07 8.11 0.22
N ASN A 128 -0.76 9.13 0.29
CA ASN A 128 -2.21 9.05 0.20
C ASN A 128 -2.92 8.30 1.34
N SER A 129 -2.21 8.02 2.42
CA SER A 129 -2.75 7.30 3.56
C SER A 129 -2.46 8.03 4.86
N ILE A 130 -3.37 7.90 5.80
CA ILE A 130 -3.16 8.27 7.18
C ILE A 130 -2.80 6.99 7.92
N PHE A 131 -1.66 7.01 8.60
CA PHE A 131 -1.25 6.01 9.55
C PHE A 131 -1.55 6.56 10.94
N TYR A 132 -2.12 5.74 11.80
CA TYR A 132 -2.45 6.18 13.14
C TYR A 132 -2.31 5.04 14.13
N TYR A 133 -1.96 5.41 15.35
CA TYR A 133 -1.96 4.51 16.48
C TYR A 133 -3.32 4.55 17.17
N LYS A 134 -3.82 3.37 17.45
CA LYS A 134 -4.95 3.10 18.33
C LYS A 134 -4.64 1.80 19.03
N PHE A 135 -4.63 1.80 20.36
CA PHE A 135 -4.28 0.59 21.11
C PHE A 135 -5.09 -0.63 20.62
N PRO A 136 -4.47 -1.79 20.38
CA PRO A 136 -3.07 -2.13 20.62
C PRO A 136 -2.17 -2.08 19.37
N GLY A 137 -2.43 -1.28 18.36
CA GLY A 137 -1.65 -1.35 17.14
C GLY A 137 -1.67 -0.12 16.23
N ILE A 138 -1.04 -0.29 15.09
CA ILE A 138 -1.00 0.71 14.01
C ILE A 138 -2.01 0.33 12.93
N TYR A 139 -2.74 1.33 12.47
CA TYR A 139 -3.74 1.22 11.43
C TYR A 139 -3.39 2.12 10.25
N LYS A 140 -3.91 1.78 9.10
CA LYS A 140 -3.76 2.56 7.88
C LYS A 140 -5.10 2.78 7.23
N ALA A 141 -5.43 4.01 6.88
CA ALA A 141 -6.62 4.35 6.13
C ALA A 141 -6.30 5.24 4.93
N GLN A 142 -7.10 5.11 3.86
CA GLN A 142 -7.01 6.04 2.74
C GLN A 142 -7.68 7.36 3.10
N ALA A 143 -6.97 8.47 2.90
CA ALA A 143 -7.42 9.79 3.34
C ALA A 143 -8.62 10.34 2.55
N ASP A 144 -8.77 9.96 1.28
CA ASP A 144 -9.82 10.45 0.37
C ASP A 144 -11.10 9.60 0.40
N LYS A 145 -10.95 8.32 0.70
CA LYS A 145 -12.05 7.37 0.82
C LYS A 145 -11.81 6.57 2.08
N TRP A 146 -12.24 7.10 3.22
CA TRP A 146 -11.98 6.44 4.48
C TRP A 146 -12.31 4.95 4.44
N LYS A 147 -11.28 4.16 4.30
CA LYS A 147 -11.34 2.72 4.37
C LYS A 147 -10.19 2.28 5.25
N GLU A 148 -10.54 1.89 6.45
CA GLU A 148 -9.58 1.35 7.40
C GLU A 148 -9.07 0.00 6.91
N ASN A 149 -7.76 -0.16 6.90
CA ASN A 149 -7.10 -1.44 6.73
C ASN A 149 -6.27 -1.67 7.97
N ASP A 150 -6.63 -2.67 8.73
CA ASP A 150 -5.81 -3.15 9.84
C ASP A 150 -4.47 -3.64 9.29
N LEU A 151 -3.39 -3.02 9.70
CA LEU A 151 -2.04 -3.45 9.33
C LEU A 151 -1.60 -4.68 10.13
N LYS A 152 -2.41 -5.12 11.12
CA LYS A 152 -2.07 -6.24 12.03
C LYS A 152 -0.66 -6.11 12.64
N LEU A 153 -0.17 -4.88 12.74
CA LEU A 153 1.09 -4.58 13.42
C LEU A 153 0.78 -4.27 14.87
N SER A 154 0.95 -5.24 15.75
CA SER A 154 0.91 -5.01 17.18
C SER A 154 2.15 -4.24 17.59
N VAL A 155 1.98 -3.12 18.27
CA VAL A 155 3.05 -2.34 18.90
C VAL A 155 2.63 -2.01 20.33
N PHE A 156 3.58 -2.06 21.26
CA PHE A 156 3.29 -1.81 22.67
C PHE A 156 3.01 -0.35 22.97
N THR A 157 3.70 0.52 22.26
CA THR A 157 3.54 1.96 22.42
C THR A 157 3.52 2.64 21.06
N GLU A 158 2.84 3.77 20.99
CA GLU A 158 2.78 4.62 19.81
C GLU A 158 4.15 5.14 19.38
N ASP A 159 5.13 5.19 20.29
CA ASP A 159 6.49 5.67 20.01
C ASP A 159 7.39 4.64 19.33
N CYS A 160 6.93 3.40 19.19
CA CYS A 160 7.70 2.28 18.63
C CYS A 160 7.29 1.91 17.21
N PHE A 161 6.87 2.87 16.41
CA PHE A 161 6.52 2.68 15.01
C PHE A 161 7.14 3.76 14.12
N GLN A 162 7.71 3.34 12.99
CA GLN A 162 8.19 4.21 11.92
C GLN A 162 7.95 3.55 10.56
N THR A 163 7.97 4.34 9.49
CA THR A 163 7.91 3.80 8.11
C THR A 163 8.66 4.69 7.13
N ASP A 164 9.28 4.07 6.14
CA ASP A 164 9.87 4.74 4.97
C ASP A 164 9.01 4.54 3.70
N GLY A 165 7.79 4.04 3.87
CA GLY A 165 6.87 3.73 2.77
C GLY A 165 7.16 2.41 2.06
N LYS A 166 8.31 1.77 2.30
CA LYS A 166 8.67 0.43 1.81
C LYS A 166 8.62 -0.61 2.91
N ASN A 167 9.07 -0.21 4.10
CA ASN A 167 9.07 -1.04 5.28
C ASN A 167 8.44 -0.29 6.45
N TYR A 168 7.85 -1.05 7.35
CA TYR A 168 7.53 -0.63 8.70
C TYR A 168 8.67 -1.04 9.61
N TYR A 169 9.00 -0.18 10.57
CA TYR A 169 9.98 -0.44 11.63
C TYR A 169 9.22 -0.45 12.94
N VAL A 170 9.22 -1.61 13.59
CA VAL A 170 8.36 -1.89 14.76
C VAL A 170 9.13 -2.66 15.83
N THR A 171 8.62 -2.64 17.04
CA THR A 171 9.12 -3.53 18.10
C THR A 171 8.68 -4.97 17.89
N GLY A 172 9.33 -5.89 18.57
CA GLY A 172 8.84 -7.26 18.74
C GLY A 172 7.50 -7.34 19.46
N GLN A 173 6.79 -8.45 19.31
CA GLN A 173 5.42 -8.64 19.84
C GLN A 173 5.37 -9.05 21.34
N GLY A 174 6.42 -8.82 22.13
CA GLY A 174 6.34 -8.91 23.58
C GLY A 174 6.51 -10.28 24.23
N ASN A 175 6.95 -11.27 23.51
CA ASN A 175 7.53 -12.45 24.13
C ASN A 175 9.01 -12.17 24.40
N SER A 176 9.57 -12.69 25.49
CA SER A 176 10.97 -12.50 25.89
C SER A 176 11.98 -12.80 24.76
N ASP A 177 11.62 -13.68 23.83
CA ASP A 177 12.46 -14.09 22.71
C ASP A 177 12.28 -13.21 21.45
N ASP A 178 11.33 -12.28 21.45
CA ASP A 178 10.97 -11.40 20.32
C ASP A 178 11.25 -9.92 20.63
N SER A 179 12.23 -9.67 21.47
CA SER A 179 12.71 -8.32 21.79
C SER A 179 13.49 -7.71 20.62
N GLY A 180 13.46 -6.38 20.52
CA GLY A 180 14.25 -5.65 19.54
C GLY A 180 13.44 -4.98 18.45
N VAL A 181 14.12 -4.51 17.41
CA VAL A 181 13.53 -3.77 16.28
C VAL A 181 13.48 -4.62 15.03
N TYR A 182 12.35 -4.61 14.39
CA TYR A 182 12.10 -5.38 13.18
C TYR A 182 11.73 -4.47 12.00
N SER A 183 12.26 -4.82 10.84
CA SER A 183 11.80 -4.32 9.55
C SER A 183 10.77 -5.27 8.96
N VAL A 184 9.58 -4.77 8.63
CA VAL A 184 8.47 -5.53 8.04
C VAL A 184 8.14 -4.92 6.68
N SER A 185 8.11 -5.72 5.62
CA SER A 185 7.82 -5.21 4.29
C SER A 185 6.36 -4.77 4.15
N VAL A 186 6.12 -3.54 3.66
CA VAL A 186 4.77 -3.02 3.35
C VAL A 186 4.04 -3.88 2.30
N SER A 187 4.76 -4.48 1.38
CA SER A 187 4.19 -5.32 0.32
C SER A 187 3.95 -6.77 0.75
N ASN A 188 4.62 -7.23 1.82
CA ASN A 188 4.51 -8.59 2.35
C ASN A 188 4.80 -8.61 3.85
N GLU A 189 3.78 -8.41 4.66
CA GLU A 189 3.86 -8.33 6.12
C GLU A 189 4.41 -9.60 6.79
N LYS A 190 4.40 -10.73 6.08
CA LYS A 190 5.03 -11.98 6.57
C LYS A 190 6.55 -11.92 6.49
N LYS A 191 7.10 -11.03 5.67
CA LYS A 191 8.55 -10.83 5.56
C LYS A 191 9.01 -9.86 6.63
N ARG A 192 9.40 -10.42 7.77
CA ARG A 192 9.92 -9.72 8.94
C ARG A 192 11.41 -10.05 9.11
N THR A 193 12.22 -9.04 9.36
CA THR A 193 13.67 -9.19 9.58
C THR A 193 14.05 -8.40 10.81
N GLN A 194 14.66 -9.04 11.79
CA GLN A 194 15.22 -8.33 12.95
C GLN A 194 16.44 -7.51 12.49
N ILE A 195 16.43 -6.22 12.82
CA ILE A 195 17.51 -5.29 12.51
C ILE A 195 18.30 -4.85 13.74
N SER A 196 17.73 -5.05 14.94
CA SER A 196 18.39 -4.81 16.22
C SER A 196 17.80 -5.68 17.30
N ASP A 197 18.65 -6.09 18.22
CA ASP A 197 18.33 -6.79 19.46
C ASP A 197 17.98 -5.82 20.62
N ILE A 198 18.20 -4.52 20.43
CA ILE A 198 17.89 -3.50 21.43
C ILE A 198 16.39 -3.35 21.57
N HIS A 199 15.90 -3.49 22.81
CA HIS A 199 14.49 -3.25 23.13
C HIS A 199 14.20 -1.73 23.15
N PRO A 200 13.41 -1.19 22.21
CA PRO A 200 13.16 0.23 22.14
C PRO A 200 12.04 0.65 23.09
N THR A 201 12.22 1.79 23.72
CA THR A 201 11.13 2.58 24.30
C THR A 201 10.63 3.63 23.32
N ARG A 202 11.47 4.01 22.34
CA ARG A 202 11.10 4.90 21.24
C ARG A 202 11.91 4.60 19.99
N LEU A 203 11.28 4.69 18.83
CA LEU A 203 11.92 4.63 17.52
C LEU A 203 11.78 5.97 16.81
N LEU A 204 12.88 6.46 16.26
CA LEU A 204 12.94 7.65 15.44
C LEU A 204 13.60 7.30 14.12
N MET A 205 13.15 7.89 13.03
CA MET A 205 13.74 7.66 11.72
C MET A 205 14.21 8.99 11.10
N TYR A 206 15.43 8.99 10.60
CA TYR A 206 15.94 10.12 9.83
C TYR A 206 16.87 9.62 8.72
N LYS A 207 16.56 9.99 7.48
CA LYS A 207 17.27 9.53 6.26
C LYS A 207 17.38 7.99 6.23
N ASP A 208 18.57 7.46 6.17
CA ASP A 208 18.83 6.01 6.06
C ASP A 208 19.03 5.31 7.41
N TYR A 209 18.72 6.00 8.50
CA TYR A 209 18.97 5.51 9.84
C TYR A 209 17.71 5.43 10.69
N ILE A 210 17.71 4.43 11.57
CA ILE A 210 16.78 4.30 12.69
C ILE A 210 17.56 4.65 13.95
N TYR A 211 16.98 5.51 14.76
CA TYR A 211 17.48 5.86 16.09
C TYR A 211 16.61 5.13 17.11
N ILE A 212 17.25 4.39 17.98
CA ILE A 212 16.63 3.58 19.00
C ILE A 212 16.93 4.21 20.34
N GLN A 213 15.90 4.61 21.06
CA GLN A 213 16.03 4.95 22.47
C GLN A 213 15.60 3.75 23.30
N SER A 214 16.48 3.28 24.17
CA SER A 214 16.22 2.20 25.11
C SER A 214 16.33 2.79 26.53
N GLY A 215 15.19 2.94 27.16
CA GLY A 215 15.04 3.61 28.46
C GLY A 215 14.89 2.62 29.61
N PHE A 216 14.17 3.05 30.63
CA PHE A 216 13.82 2.24 31.78
C PHE A 216 12.72 1.24 31.46
N ASP A 217 12.78 0.07 32.03
CA ASP A 217 11.65 -0.84 32.12
C ASP A 217 10.58 -0.20 33.02
N SER A 218 9.42 0.07 32.45
CA SER A 218 8.29 0.71 33.16
C SER A 218 7.73 -0.12 34.32
N ILE A 219 8.04 -1.44 34.37
CA ILE A 219 7.54 -2.33 35.39
C ILE A 219 8.45 -2.33 36.62
N ASN A 220 9.78 -2.31 36.41
CA ASN A 220 10.77 -2.49 37.47
C ASN A 220 11.54 -1.22 37.79
N ASP A 221 11.31 -0.12 37.10
CA ASP A 221 12.05 1.14 37.23
C ASP A 221 13.58 0.97 37.13
N MET A 222 14.00 -0.03 36.34
CA MET A 222 15.39 -0.38 36.10
C MET A 222 15.80 -0.03 34.67
N PRO A 223 17.04 0.43 34.46
CA PRO A 223 17.51 0.66 33.10
C PRO A 223 17.54 -0.66 32.33
N ASN A 224 17.07 -0.64 31.10
CA ASN A 224 17.21 -1.77 30.17
C ASN A 224 18.70 -2.11 29.98
N GLU A 225 19.03 -3.36 29.67
CA GLU A 225 20.41 -3.81 29.43
C GLU A 225 21.18 -2.94 28.43
N ASN A 226 20.47 -2.40 27.42
CA ASN A 226 21.00 -1.50 26.41
C ASN A 226 20.50 -0.07 26.62
N PHE A 227 20.52 0.44 27.85
CA PHE A 227 20.09 1.80 28.15
C PHE A 227 20.90 2.83 27.36
N GLY A 228 20.20 3.76 26.68
CA GLY A 228 20.84 4.79 25.88
C GLY A 228 20.17 5.06 24.55
N THR A 229 20.88 5.75 23.68
CA THR A 229 20.43 6.12 22.33
C THR A 229 21.39 5.55 21.30
N TRP A 230 20.85 4.77 20.41
CA TRP A 230 21.57 4.05 19.38
C TRP A 230 21.15 4.52 17.99
N ARG A 231 22.07 4.47 17.04
CA ARG A 231 21.78 4.66 15.62
C ARG A 231 22.11 3.37 14.86
N ILE A 232 21.18 2.92 14.02
CA ILE A 232 21.38 1.74 13.17
C ILE A 232 20.96 2.05 11.74
N SER A 233 21.64 1.51 10.75
CA SER A 233 21.16 1.58 9.37
C SER A 233 19.89 0.73 9.20
N LYS A 234 19.02 1.10 8.24
CA LYS A 234 17.74 0.41 7.96
C LYS A 234 17.90 -1.07 7.61
N ASP A 235 19.10 -1.49 7.20
CA ASP A 235 19.46 -2.89 6.94
C ASP A 235 20.07 -3.62 8.15
N GLY A 236 20.18 -2.95 9.29
CA GLY A 236 20.66 -3.52 10.54
C GLY A 236 22.19 -3.62 10.68
N LYS A 237 22.99 -3.14 9.71
CA LYS A 237 24.43 -3.43 9.68
C LYS A 237 25.30 -2.48 10.49
N ASN A 238 25.00 -1.20 10.50
CA ASN A 238 25.85 -0.18 11.11
C ASN A 238 25.22 0.33 12.42
N LYS A 239 25.42 -0.43 13.49
CA LYS A 239 24.97 -0.09 14.84
C LYS A 239 26.03 0.74 15.55
N ILE A 240 25.64 1.90 16.06
CA ILE A 240 26.50 2.83 16.76
C ILE A 240 25.80 3.29 18.04
N ASP A 241 26.49 3.19 19.17
CA ASP A 241 26.08 3.86 20.40
C ASP A 241 26.37 5.36 20.27
N LEU A 242 25.35 6.17 20.41
CA LEU A 242 25.48 7.62 20.29
C LEU A 242 25.66 8.29 21.66
N MET A 243 24.92 7.83 22.66
CA MET A 243 24.92 8.41 23.99
C MET A 243 24.30 7.45 25.02
N GLY A 244 24.90 7.39 26.19
CA GLY A 244 24.44 6.57 27.30
C GLY A 244 23.22 7.14 28.05
N PHE A 245 22.38 7.89 27.39
CA PHE A 245 21.13 8.43 27.96
C PHE A 245 20.05 8.58 26.87
N CYS A 246 18.80 8.70 27.30
CA CYS A 246 17.64 8.90 26.44
C CYS A 246 17.16 10.34 26.56
N PRO A 247 17.40 11.21 25.56
CA PRO A 247 16.87 12.56 25.59
C PRO A 247 15.34 12.54 25.41
N SER A 248 14.65 13.45 26.13
CA SER A 248 13.19 13.57 26.01
C SER A 248 12.75 13.97 24.61
N TYR A 249 13.59 14.74 23.92
CA TYR A 249 13.32 15.22 22.55
C TYR A 249 14.57 15.07 21.69
N MET A 250 14.36 14.67 20.43
CA MET A 250 15.38 14.62 19.40
C MET A 250 14.85 15.29 18.15
N VAL A 251 15.55 16.27 17.63
CA VAL A 251 15.19 17.00 16.42
C VAL A 251 16.29 16.81 15.38
N PHE A 252 15.88 16.49 14.17
CA PHE A 252 16.77 16.37 13.03
C PHE A 252 16.60 17.58 12.12
N SER A 253 17.69 18.27 11.85
CA SER A 253 17.77 19.36 10.87
C SER A 253 18.55 18.87 9.64
N GLY A 254 17.95 19.05 8.47
CA GLY A 254 18.57 18.70 7.19
C GLY A 254 19.39 19.84 6.61
#